data_ee802485cefa763e800ee04bab096d5b
#
_entry.id   ee802485cefa763e800ee04bab096d5b
#
_cell.length_a   1.000
_cell.length_b   1.000
_cell.length_c   1.000
_cell.angle_alpha   90.00
_cell.angle_beta   90.00
_cell.angle_gamma   90.00
#
_symmetry.space_group_name_H-M   'P 1'
#
loop_
_entity.id
_entity.type
_entity.pdbx_description
1 polymer ?
#
loop_
_entity_poly.entity_id
_entity_poly.type
_entity_poly.pdbx_seq_one_letter_code
_entity_poly.pdbx_strand_id
1 'polypeptide(L)'
;SSETFLESIALRAKYRFPVGSTAGRVAALVDVRIPTRGSTSVLGNGNFSTKLLLVGEYDGMASFKPYINAGAQFWNGNTTNRLNLGGGFNQQLTSRLFFAFDLLGQVQLERDPFLTSLGETVAAAPEDNRPLASSTIPLASYDHTLNAGLGLKVAVTPGLQLYASALFSLLDQGLQSSVVPSIGGAFHF
;
A
#
# COMPACT_ATOMS: atom_id res chain seq x y z
N SER A 1 28.95 9.77 -9.46
CA SER A 1 29.02 8.33 -9.15
C SER A 1 27.61 7.85 -8.84
N SER A 2 27.10 6.92 -9.63
CA SER A 2 25.81 6.24 -9.35
C SER A 2 26.12 5.08 -8.41
N GLU A 3 25.61 5.13 -7.19
CA GLU A 3 25.70 4.00 -6.27
C GLU A 3 24.42 3.18 -6.38
N THR A 4 24.58 1.91 -6.73
CA THR A 4 23.47 0.95 -6.72
C THR A 4 23.43 0.27 -5.36
N PHE A 5 22.27 0.25 -4.71
CA PHE A 5 22.10 -0.37 -3.39
C PHE A 5 20.78 -1.12 -3.27
N LEU A 6 20.79 -2.13 -2.45
CA LEU A 6 19.58 -2.86 -2.04
C LEU A 6 18.92 -2.11 -0.88
N GLU A 7 17.67 -1.72 -1.02
CA GLU A 7 16.93 -0.96 0.01
C GLU A 7 16.37 -1.88 1.10
N SER A 8 15.76 -2.98 0.71
CA SER A 8 15.14 -3.92 1.65
C SER A 8 14.99 -5.31 1.03
N ILE A 9 14.86 -6.31 1.89
CA ILE A 9 14.47 -7.68 1.54
C ILE A 9 13.05 -7.90 2.05
N ALA A 10 12.14 -8.34 1.17
CA ALA A 10 10.77 -8.67 1.52
C ALA A 10 10.56 -10.19 1.46
N LEU A 11 10.07 -10.75 2.57
CA LEU A 11 9.65 -12.15 2.66
C LEU A 11 8.13 -12.19 2.78
N ARG A 12 7.50 -12.97 1.90
CA ARG A 12 6.04 -13.08 1.87
C ARG A 12 5.60 -14.54 1.93
N ALA A 13 4.65 -14.83 2.82
CA ALA A 13 3.98 -16.11 2.90
C ALA A 13 2.46 -15.90 2.78
N LYS A 14 1.80 -16.81 2.07
CA LYS A 14 0.34 -16.83 1.93
C LYS A 14 -0.17 -18.23 2.25
N TYR A 15 -1.14 -18.30 3.14
CA TYR A 15 -1.84 -19.53 3.49
C TYR A 15 -3.31 -19.42 3.12
N ARG A 16 -3.82 -20.38 2.36
CA ARG A 16 -5.23 -20.49 2.00
C ARG A 16 -5.92 -21.45 2.96
N PHE A 17 -6.95 -20.97 3.63
CA PHE A 17 -7.74 -21.81 4.50
C PHE A 17 -8.64 -22.78 3.70
N PRO A 18 -8.73 -24.04 4.08
CA PRO A 18 -9.66 -24.99 3.48
C PRO A 18 -11.06 -24.70 4.02
N VAL A 19 -11.74 -23.72 3.45
CA VAL A 19 -13.15 -23.42 3.78
C VAL A 19 -14.03 -24.38 2.99
N GLY A 20 -14.94 -25.07 3.66
CA GLY A 20 -15.83 -26.07 3.03
C GLY A 20 -16.87 -25.48 2.06
N SER A 21 -16.82 -24.20 1.75
CA SER A 21 -17.68 -23.52 0.78
C SER A 21 -17.07 -23.59 -0.62
N THR A 22 -17.86 -23.99 -1.60
CA THR A 22 -17.49 -24.00 -3.02
C THR A 22 -17.39 -22.57 -3.60
N ALA A 23 -18.03 -21.60 -2.96
CA ALA A 23 -18.16 -20.23 -3.48
C ALA A 23 -17.23 -19.21 -2.79
N GLY A 24 -16.65 -19.52 -1.65
CA GLY A 24 -15.80 -18.59 -0.89
C GLY A 24 -14.38 -19.11 -0.72
N ARG A 25 -13.41 -18.19 -0.82
CA ARG A 25 -11.99 -18.46 -0.55
C ARG A 25 -11.49 -17.48 0.50
N VAL A 26 -10.79 -17.99 1.51
CA VAL A 26 -10.15 -17.16 2.55
C VAL A 26 -8.68 -17.49 2.61
N ALA A 27 -7.86 -16.46 2.72
CA ALA A 27 -6.42 -16.61 2.86
C ALA A 27 -5.87 -15.61 3.87
N ALA A 28 -4.82 -16.00 4.59
CA ALA A 28 -3.98 -15.09 5.35
C ALA A 28 -2.68 -14.84 4.58
N LEU A 29 -2.16 -13.61 4.67
CA LEU A 29 -0.90 -13.22 4.09
C LEU A 29 -0.06 -12.54 5.17
N VAL A 30 1.21 -12.92 5.24
CA VAL A 30 2.23 -12.29 6.06
C VAL A 30 3.29 -11.73 5.12
N ASP A 31 3.63 -10.46 5.27
CA ASP A 31 4.71 -9.79 4.52
C ASP A 31 5.66 -9.17 5.55
N VAL A 32 6.91 -9.61 5.54
CA VAL A 32 7.97 -9.12 6.44
C VAL A 32 9.00 -8.40 5.60
N ARG A 33 9.29 -7.15 5.93
CA ARG A 33 10.33 -6.36 5.30
C ARG A 33 11.48 -6.11 6.26
N ILE A 34 12.65 -6.48 5.82
CA ILE A 34 13.92 -6.32 6.55
C ILE A 34 14.72 -5.25 5.83
N PRO A 35 14.97 -4.09 6.45
CA PRO A 35 15.82 -3.06 5.85
C PRO A 35 17.25 -3.57 5.73
N THR A 36 17.91 -3.26 4.65
CA THR A 36 19.34 -3.57 4.45
C THR A 36 20.24 -2.38 4.79
N ARG A 37 19.63 -1.20 5.05
CA ARG A 37 20.30 0.01 5.49
C ARG A 37 19.89 0.42 6.91
N GLY A 38 20.81 1.09 7.62
CA GLY A 38 20.52 1.67 8.93
C GLY A 38 19.52 2.83 8.85
N SER A 39 18.87 3.13 9.97
CA SER A 39 17.85 4.17 10.14
C SER A 39 18.30 5.61 9.82
N THR A 40 19.58 5.85 9.61
CA THR A 40 20.18 7.17 9.33
C THR A 40 20.21 7.53 7.84
N SER A 41 19.77 6.64 6.95
CA SER A 41 19.74 6.91 5.51
C SER A 41 18.55 7.79 5.14
N VAL A 42 18.80 8.98 4.60
CA VAL A 42 17.78 9.94 4.13
C VAL A 42 16.91 9.35 3.00
N LEU A 43 17.40 8.34 2.28
CA LEU A 43 16.73 7.74 1.11
C LEU A 43 16.14 6.34 1.39
N GLY A 44 16.28 5.80 2.60
CA GLY A 44 15.77 4.46 2.92
C GLY A 44 15.03 4.45 4.24
N ASN A 45 13.86 3.82 4.25
CA ASN A 45 13.13 3.57 5.48
C ASN A 45 13.82 2.40 6.21
N GLY A 46 14.82 2.72 7.05
CA GLY A 46 15.63 1.75 7.80
C GLY A 46 14.83 0.95 8.86
N ASN A 47 13.52 0.93 8.77
CA ASN A 47 12.64 0.31 9.73
C ASN A 47 12.16 -1.06 9.25
N PHE A 48 12.23 -2.03 10.15
CA PHE A 48 11.60 -3.33 9.98
C PHE A 48 10.08 -3.17 9.95
N SER A 49 9.38 -3.89 9.07
CA SER A 49 7.92 -3.91 9.09
C SER A 49 7.35 -5.30 8.91
N THR A 50 6.20 -5.54 9.55
CA THR A 50 5.42 -6.75 9.41
C THR A 50 3.99 -6.37 9.04
N LYS A 51 3.47 -6.92 7.94
CA LYS A 51 2.09 -6.76 7.51
C LYS A 51 1.36 -8.10 7.61
N LEU A 52 0.23 -8.09 8.29
CA LEU A 52 -0.69 -9.22 8.38
C LEU A 52 -1.97 -8.84 7.63
N LEU A 53 -2.43 -9.70 6.73
CA LEU A 53 -3.60 -9.43 5.92
C LEU A 53 -4.48 -10.68 5.82
N LEU A 54 -5.77 -10.51 6.05
CA LEU A 54 -6.81 -11.48 5.70
C LEU A 54 -7.46 -11.07 4.39
N VAL A 55 -7.64 -12.03 3.50
CA VAL A 55 -8.25 -11.82 2.18
C VAL A 55 -9.41 -12.79 2.04
N GLY A 56 -10.58 -12.27 1.72
CA GLY A 56 -11.76 -13.05 1.36
C GLY A 56 -12.12 -12.78 -0.11
N GLU A 57 -12.37 -13.82 -0.88
CA GLU A 57 -12.81 -13.74 -2.27
C GLU A 57 -14.07 -14.58 -2.45
N TYR A 58 -15.03 -14.09 -3.18
CA TYR A 58 -16.22 -14.85 -3.60
C TYR A 58 -16.08 -15.28 -5.05
N ASP A 59 -16.14 -16.57 -5.29
CA ASP A 59 -15.93 -17.22 -6.60
C ASP A 59 -17.22 -17.88 -7.15
N GLY A 60 -18.38 -17.53 -6.56
CA GLY A 60 -19.68 -18.10 -6.96
C GLY A 60 -20.26 -17.54 -8.25
N MET A 61 -19.64 -16.52 -8.85
CA MET A 61 -20.05 -15.93 -10.12
C MET A 61 -18.99 -16.16 -11.20
N ALA A 62 -19.37 -16.70 -12.34
CA ALA A 62 -18.43 -17.15 -13.37
C ALA A 62 -17.49 -16.05 -13.88
N SER A 63 -18.00 -14.82 -14.03
CA SER A 63 -17.23 -13.70 -14.62
C SER A 63 -16.93 -12.56 -13.66
N PHE A 64 -17.52 -12.56 -12.47
CA PHE A 64 -17.39 -11.48 -11.48
C PHE A 64 -16.88 -12.05 -10.15
N LYS A 65 -15.73 -11.58 -9.69
CA LYS A 65 -15.07 -12.08 -8.48
C LYS A 65 -14.79 -10.92 -7.52
N PRO A 66 -15.75 -10.61 -6.63
CA PRO A 66 -15.52 -9.62 -5.60
C PRO A 66 -14.60 -10.17 -4.51
N TYR A 67 -13.83 -9.28 -3.92
CA TYR A 67 -12.98 -9.60 -2.79
C TYR A 67 -12.92 -8.46 -1.78
N ILE A 68 -12.56 -8.80 -0.56
CA ILE A 68 -12.29 -7.88 0.53
C ILE A 68 -11.01 -8.30 1.23
N ASN A 69 -10.27 -7.32 1.73
CA ASN A 69 -9.12 -7.58 2.56
C ASN A 69 -9.08 -6.62 3.74
N ALA A 70 -8.57 -7.10 4.87
CA ALA A 70 -8.36 -6.32 6.08
C ALA A 70 -7.11 -6.81 6.79
N GLY A 71 -6.34 -5.88 7.35
CA GLY A 71 -5.14 -6.26 8.06
C GLY A 71 -4.45 -5.09 8.75
N ALA A 72 -3.33 -5.40 9.40
CA ALA A 72 -2.53 -4.42 10.10
C ALA A 72 -1.08 -4.48 9.61
N GLN A 73 -0.42 -3.34 9.64
CA GLN A 73 1.00 -3.21 9.37
C GLN A 73 1.66 -2.56 10.59
N PHE A 74 2.65 -3.25 11.10
CA PHE A 74 3.44 -2.86 12.25
C PHE A 74 4.84 -2.46 11.80
N TRP A 75 5.33 -1.36 12.31
CA TRP A 75 6.65 -0.85 12.05
C TRP A 75 7.47 -0.81 13.34
N ASN A 76 8.75 -1.09 13.24
CA ASN A 76 9.70 -0.85 14.32
C ASN A 76 10.39 0.50 14.10
N GLY A 77 10.47 1.33 15.14
CA GLY A 77 11.09 2.66 15.07
C GLY A 77 10.10 3.81 14.96
N ASN A 78 10.49 4.89 14.30
CA ASN A 78 9.74 6.14 14.24
C ASN A 78 8.65 6.17 13.15
N THR A 79 8.12 5.02 12.77
CA THR A 79 7.05 4.93 11.78
C THR A 79 5.77 4.40 12.44
N THR A 80 4.64 4.94 12.05
CA THR A 80 3.35 4.65 12.67
C THR A 80 2.73 3.36 12.17
N ASN A 81 2.08 2.63 13.08
CA ASN A 81 1.28 1.46 12.77
C ASN A 81 0.04 1.84 11.96
N ARG A 82 -0.38 0.97 11.04
CA ARG A 82 -1.49 1.24 10.13
C ARG A 82 -2.45 0.05 10.04
N LEU A 83 -3.74 0.36 9.97
CA LEU A 83 -4.74 -0.58 9.49
C LEU A 83 -4.88 -0.44 7.99
N ASN A 84 -4.98 -1.58 7.30
CA ASN A 84 -5.17 -1.65 5.86
C ASN A 84 -6.53 -2.29 5.61
N LEU A 85 -7.37 -1.61 4.87
CA LEU A 85 -8.67 -2.09 4.44
C LEU A 85 -8.72 -2.00 2.92
N GLY A 86 -9.31 -2.97 2.29
CA GLY A 86 -9.45 -2.93 0.84
C GLY A 86 -10.57 -3.82 0.39
N GLY A 87 -11.07 -3.53 -0.79
CA GLY A 87 -12.07 -4.33 -1.45
C GLY A 87 -12.12 -3.96 -2.91
N GLY A 88 -12.66 -4.86 -3.70
CA GLY A 88 -12.74 -4.66 -5.12
C GLY A 88 -13.35 -5.85 -5.82
N PHE A 89 -13.21 -5.86 -7.10
CA PHE A 89 -13.64 -6.98 -7.91
C PHE A 89 -12.79 -7.14 -9.16
N ASN A 90 -12.75 -8.36 -9.65
CA ASN A 90 -12.25 -8.71 -10.97
C ASN A 90 -13.43 -9.15 -11.83
N GLN A 91 -13.56 -8.51 -12.99
CA GLN A 91 -14.61 -8.80 -13.97
C GLN A 91 -13.96 -9.34 -15.25
N GLN A 92 -14.34 -10.53 -15.66
CA GLN A 92 -13.97 -11.05 -16.95
C GLN A 92 -14.95 -10.47 -18.00
N LEU A 93 -14.43 -9.61 -18.88
CA LEU A 93 -15.21 -8.96 -19.96
C LEU A 93 -15.31 -9.87 -21.18
N THR A 94 -14.21 -10.54 -21.52
CA THR A 94 -14.14 -11.54 -22.59
C THR A 94 -13.22 -12.67 -22.15
N SER A 95 -13.08 -13.72 -22.96
CA SER A 95 -12.14 -14.84 -22.67
C SER A 95 -10.68 -14.37 -22.48
N ARG A 96 -10.33 -13.16 -22.94
CA ARG A 96 -8.95 -12.63 -22.88
C ARG A 96 -8.82 -11.30 -22.19
N LEU A 97 -9.93 -10.59 -21.94
CA LEU A 97 -9.91 -9.25 -21.35
C LEU A 97 -10.54 -9.30 -19.97
N PHE A 98 -9.84 -8.74 -18.99
CA PHE A 98 -10.25 -8.64 -17.60
C PHE A 98 -10.16 -7.18 -17.16
N PHE A 99 -11.14 -6.75 -16.41
CA PHE A 99 -11.19 -5.46 -15.73
C PHE A 99 -11.08 -5.68 -14.22
N ALA A 100 -10.37 -4.82 -13.52
CA ALA A 100 -10.27 -4.81 -12.08
C ALA A 100 -10.61 -3.42 -11.54
N PHE A 101 -11.30 -3.40 -10.42
CA PHE A 101 -11.54 -2.22 -9.62
C PHE A 101 -11.15 -2.51 -8.17
N ASP A 102 -10.41 -1.58 -7.56
CA ASP A 102 -9.93 -1.66 -6.20
C ASP A 102 -10.25 -0.39 -5.43
N LEU A 103 -10.63 -0.53 -4.17
CA LEU A 103 -10.68 0.54 -3.19
C LEU A 103 -9.75 0.18 -2.04
N LEU A 104 -8.76 1.02 -1.77
CA LEU A 104 -7.69 0.75 -0.82
C LEU A 104 -7.60 1.87 0.21
N GLY A 105 -7.87 1.55 1.47
CA GLY A 105 -7.78 2.46 2.60
C GLY A 105 -6.64 2.09 3.55
N GLN A 106 -5.96 3.10 4.05
CA GLN A 106 -5.03 2.95 5.17
C GLN A 106 -5.40 3.95 6.26
N VAL A 107 -5.53 3.46 7.47
CA VAL A 107 -5.80 4.26 8.66
C VAL A 107 -4.56 4.21 9.54
N GLN A 108 -3.94 5.36 9.77
CA GLN A 108 -2.84 5.50 10.69
C GLN A 108 -3.36 5.45 12.12
N LEU A 109 -2.75 4.61 12.97
CA LEU A 109 -3.21 4.39 14.35
C LEU A 109 -2.63 5.39 15.35
N GLU A 110 -1.47 5.95 15.04
CA GLU A 110 -0.72 6.83 15.93
C GLU A 110 -0.30 8.08 15.16
N ARG A 111 -0.06 9.17 15.88
CA ARG A 111 0.53 10.37 15.27
C ARG A 111 1.96 10.08 14.82
N ASP A 112 2.37 10.71 13.72
CA ASP A 112 3.74 10.55 13.23
C ASP A 112 4.72 11.15 14.25
N PRO A 113 5.61 10.34 14.86
CA PRO A 113 6.56 10.80 15.87
C PRO A 113 7.53 11.85 15.31
N PHE A 114 7.88 11.73 14.03
CA PHE A 114 8.76 12.68 13.36
C PHE A 114 8.12 14.07 13.24
N LEU A 115 6.86 14.14 12.83
CA LEU A 115 6.13 15.40 12.75
C LEU A 115 5.88 16.00 14.14
N THR A 116 5.65 15.15 15.14
CA THR A 116 5.50 15.60 16.53
C THR A 116 6.81 16.20 17.06
N SER A 117 7.94 15.56 16.81
CA SER A 117 9.27 16.05 17.25
C SER A 117 9.67 17.36 16.54
N LEU A 118 9.33 17.51 15.26
CA LEU A 118 9.54 18.75 14.53
C LEU A 118 8.70 19.91 15.12
N GLY A 119 7.45 19.63 15.50
CA GLY A 119 6.56 20.61 16.13
C GLY A 119 7.09 21.10 17.47
N GLU A 120 7.61 20.20 18.29
CA GLU A 120 8.23 20.55 19.56
C GLU A 120 9.51 21.37 19.38
N THR A 121 10.34 21.04 18.39
CA THR A 121 11.57 21.76 18.10
C THR A 121 11.30 23.17 17.57
N VAL A 122 10.28 23.36 16.75
CA VAL A 122 9.87 24.68 16.22
C VAL A 122 9.24 25.54 17.32
N ALA A 123 8.48 24.94 18.23
CA ALA A 123 7.89 25.65 19.37
C ALA A 123 8.92 26.07 20.43
N ALA A 124 10.04 25.36 20.54
CA ALA A 124 11.13 25.61 21.48
C ALA A 124 12.21 26.57 20.94
N ALA A 125 12.09 27.06 19.70
CA ALA A 125 13.06 28.01 19.13
C ALA A 125 12.91 29.38 19.82
N PRO A 126 13.97 29.91 20.47
CA PRO A 126 13.88 31.17 21.19
C PRO A 126 13.79 32.36 20.23
N GLU A 127 12.80 33.19 20.45
CA GLU A 127 12.73 34.66 20.33
C GLU A 127 13.40 35.37 19.15
N ASP A 128 13.57 34.78 18.00
CA ASP A 128 13.79 35.59 16.83
C ASP A 128 12.42 35.86 16.17
N ASN A 129 11.91 37.08 16.36
CA ASN A 129 10.60 37.57 15.91
C ASN A 129 10.42 37.59 14.38
N ARG A 130 10.99 36.67 13.67
CA ARG A 130 10.65 36.38 12.29
C ARG A 130 9.48 35.42 12.28
N PRO A 131 8.32 35.80 11.71
CA PRO A 131 7.29 34.82 11.42
C PRO A 131 7.95 33.82 10.48
N LEU A 132 8.32 32.65 10.98
CA LEU A 132 8.58 31.49 10.15
C LEU A 132 7.34 31.38 9.28
N ALA A 133 7.50 31.61 7.99
CA ALA A 133 6.42 31.43 7.03
C ALA A 133 5.77 30.11 7.40
N SER A 134 4.49 30.17 7.75
CA SER A 134 3.74 29.02 8.23
C SER A 134 4.01 27.88 7.28
N SER A 135 4.87 26.95 7.71
CA SER A 135 5.13 25.79 6.89
C SER A 135 3.78 25.11 6.77
N THR A 136 3.31 24.95 5.57
CA THR A 136 2.06 24.24 5.25
C THR A 136 2.13 22.75 5.57
N ILE A 137 3.15 22.32 6.28
CA ILE A 137 3.26 20.95 6.79
C ILE A 137 2.37 20.89 8.04
N PRO A 138 1.22 20.22 7.98
CA PRO A 138 0.34 20.12 9.14
C PRO A 138 1.05 19.34 10.24
N LEU A 139 1.48 20.06 11.27
CA LEU A 139 2.06 19.49 12.47
C LEU A 139 1.00 18.59 13.13
N ALA A 140 1.29 17.31 13.27
CA ALA A 140 0.47 16.31 13.97
C ALA A 140 -0.86 15.91 13.32
N SER A 141 -1.00 15.89 12.01
CA SER A 141 -2.12 15.25 11.33
C SER A 141 -1.91 13.74 11.18
N TYR A 142 -3.00 12.98 11.24
CA TYR A 142 -2.99 11.59 10.81
C TYR A 142 -2.93 11.55 9.28
N ASP A 143 -2.07 10.71 8.75
CA ASP A 143 -1.96 10.48 7.31
C ASP A 143 -2.82 9.27 6.91
N HIS A 144 -4.13 9.50 6.78
CA HIS A 144 -5.05 8.51 6.27
C HIS A 144 -5.03 8.55 4.76
N THR A 145 -5.05 7.39 4.11
CA THR A 145 -5.10 7.32 2.66
C THR A 145 -6.31 6.54 2.19
N LEU A 146 -6.92 7.01 1.12
CA LEU A 146 -7.96 6.29 0.40
C LEU A 146 -7.66 6.41 -1.08
N ASN A 147 -7.49 5.27 -1.74
CA ASN A 147 -7.13 5.20 -3.15
C ASN A 147 -8.13 4.33 -3.91
N ALA A 148 -8.48 4.74 -5.12
CA ALA A 148 -9.21 3.90 -6.06
C ALA A 148 -8.25 3.41 -7.14
N GLY A 149 -8.29 2.12 -7.45
CA GLY A 149 -7.52 1.48 -8.50
C GLY A 149 -8.41 1.05 -9.66
N LEU A 150 -7.96 1.29 -10.88
CA LEU A 150 -8.55 0.74 -12.09
C LEU A 150 -7.49 -0.05 -12.83
N GLY A 151 -7.84 -1.25 -13.28
CA GLY A 151 -6.91 -2.13 -13.97
C GLY A 151 -7.54 -2.84 -15.17
N LEU A 152 -6.74 -3.00 -16.21
CA LEU A 152 -7.06 -3.83 -17.37
C LEU A 152 -5.95 -4.87 -17.55
N LYS A 153 -6.35 -6.10 -17.81
CA LYS A 153 -5.44 -7.20 -18.12
C LYS A 153 -5.90 -7.91 -19.38
N VAL A 154 -4.97 -8.12 -20.29
CA VAL A 154 -5.20 -8.81 -21.57
C VAL A 154 -4.32 -10.06 -21.64
N ALA A 155 -4.93 -11.22 -21.85
CA ALA A 155 -4.22 -12.46 -22.20
C ALA A 155 -3.95 -12.46 -23.72
N VAL A 156 -2.74 -12.07 -24.10
CA VAL A 156 -2.33 -12.01 -25.53
C VAL A 156 -2.19 -13.41 -26.10
N THR A 157 -1.53 -14.28 -25.33
CA THR A 157 -1.40 -15.72 -25.61
C THR A 157 -1.63 -16.52 -24.32
N PRO A 158 -1.74 -17.86 -24.36
CA PRO A 158 -1.83 -18.66 -23.12
C PRO A 158 -0.68 -18.42 -22.13
N GLY A 159 0.52 -18.07 -22.64
CA GLY A 159 1.69 -17.80 -21.81
C GLY A 159 2.00 -16.32 -21.58
N LEU A 160 1.36 -15.37 -22.30
CA LEU A 160 1.68 -13.94 -22.19
C LEU A 160 0.44 -13.14 -21.78
N GLN A 161 0.59 -12.40 -20.69
CA GLN A 161 -0.41 -11.46 -20.20
C GLN A 161 0.20 -10.06 -20.10
N LEU A 162 -0.52 -9.06 -20.56
CA LEU A 162 -0.20 -7.64 -20.37
C LEU A 162 -1.23 -7.02 -19.43
N TYR A 163 -0.77 -6.06 -18.62
CA TYR A 163 -1.67 -5.32 -17.75
C TYR A 163 -1.29 -3.84 -17.70
N ALA A 164 -2.31 -3.01 -17.54
CA ALA A 164 -2.17 -1.58 -17.27
C ALA A 164 -3.09 -1.24 -16.11
N SER A 165 -2.65 -0.37 -15.21
CA SER A 165 -3.47 0.11 -14.11
C SER A 165 -3.16 1.57 -13.79
N ALA A 166 -4.11 2.22 -13.12
CA ALA A 166 -3.94 3.54 -12.56
C ALA A 166 -4.51 3.56 -11.14
N LEU A 167 -3.77 4.12 -10.21
CA LEU A 167 -4.19 4.36 -8.84
C LEU A 167 -4.46 5.86 -8.69
N PHE A 168 -5.62 6.19 -8.15
CA PHE A 168 -6.09 7.55 -7.91
C PHE A 168 -6.19 7.80 -6.41
N SER A 169 -5.58 8.86 -5.92
CA SER A 169 -5.79 9.31 -4.54
C SER A 169 -7.16 9.97 -4.42
N LEU A 170 -7.98 9.52 -3.47
CA LEU A 170 -9.31 10.09 -3.18
C LEU A 170 -9.30 11.04 -1.98
N LEU A 171 -8.20 11.11 -1.24
CA LEU A 171 -8.01 12.04 -0.13
C LEU A 171 -6.80 12.93 -0.41
N ASP A 172 -6.99 14.24 -0.24
CA ASP A 172 -5.90 15.24 -0.34
C ASP A 172 -5.12 15.35 0.97
N GLN A 173 -4.69 14.22 1.53
CA GLN A 173 -3.88 14.18 2.75
C GLN A 173 -2.48 13.65 2.43
N GLY A 174 -1.46 14.36 2.96
CA GLY A 174 -0.07 13.98 2.80
C GLY A 174 0.54 14.31 1.43
N LEU A 175 1.81 13.90 1.25
CA LEU A 175 2.56 14.06 0.00
C LEU A 175 2.27 12.87 -0.92
N GLN A 176 1.11 12.84 -1.55
CA GLN A 176 0.73 11.77 -2.47
C GLN A 176 0.59 12.29 -3.89
N SER A 177 0.97 11.46 -4.85
CA SER A 177 0.66 11.71 -6.26
C SER A 177 -0.83 11.48 -6.49
N SER A 178 -1.51 12.40 -7.14
CA SER A 178 -2.94 12.29 -7.46
C SER A 178 -3.26 11.08 -8.34
N VAL A 179 -2.33 10.69 -9.21
CA VAL A 179 -2.47 9.53 -10.10
C VAL A 179 -1.12 8.82 -10.23
N VAL A 180 -1.13 7.50 -10.07
CA VAL A 180 0.04 6.64 -10.29
C VAL A 180 -0.29 5.61 -11.36
N PRO A 181 0.11 5.80 -12.61
CA PRO A 181 -0.05 4.81 -13.66
C PRO A 181 0.98 3.68 -13.52
N SER A 182 0.61 2.47 -13.89
CA SER A 182 1.53 1.36 -14.03
C SER A 182 1.20 0.49 -15.25
N ILE A 183 2.22 -0.10 -15.84
CA ILE A 183 2.11 -1.03 -16.95
C ILE A 183 3.09 -2.18 -16.73
N GLY A 184 2.70 -3.38 -17.13
CA GLY A 184 3.58 -4.54 -17.01
C GLY A 184 3.11 -5.73 -17.81
N GLY A 185 3.91 -6.78 -17.76
CA GLY A 185 3.62 -8.05 -18.41
C GLY A 185 4.04 -9.22 -17.52
N ALA A 186 3.34 -10.34 -17.69
CA ALA A 186 3.68 -11.62 -17.07
C ALA A 186 3.78 -12.71 -18.14
N PHE A 187 4.82 -13.49 -18.05
CA PHE A 187 5.04 -14.63 -18.93
C PHE A 187 5.03 -15.90 -18.09
N HIS A 188 4.26 -16.89 -18.55
CA HIS A 188 4.18 -18.23 -17.95
C HIS A 188 4.66 -19.25 -18.96
N PHE A 189 5.58 -20.09 -18.57
CA PHE A 189 6.16 -21.19 -19.37
C PHE A 189 5.93 -22.53 -18.71
#